data_02239afdc3559af8b2e7afb1e11e95f2
#
_entry.id   02239afdc3559af8b2e7afb1e11e95f2
#
_cell.length_a   1.000
_cell.length_b   1.000
_cell.length_c   1.000
_cell.angle_alpha   90.00
_cell.angle_beta   90.00
_cell.angle_gamma   90.00
#
_symmetry.space_group_name_H-M   'P 1'
#
loop_
_entity.id
_entity.type
_entity.pdbx_description
1 polymer ?
#
loop_
_entity_poly.entity_id
_entity_poly.type
_entity_poly.pdbx_seq_one_letter_code
_entity_poly.pdbx_strand_id
1 'polypeptide(L)'
;NWEESLWRAAHRKLDTSRPSHRYLLRQCQYIMEEISLDDIEALQAFPMHTHRQFGNLKVGISHHLPDKNWGRELIHLGKQEDFDRLVTNPDCDVAIYGHINQQFLRYGSGGQLILNPGSIGQPFFLSENLRKDLRAQYMILEFDEQGLKDVDFRRVDYDVESELQLARDL
;
A
#
# COMPACT_ATOMS: atom_id res chain seq x y z
N ASN A 1 4.82 -2.12 5.27
CA ASN A 1 4.59 -1.28 6.47
C ASN A 1 4.50 -2.07 7.76
N TRP A 2 4.07 -3.34 7.72
CA TRP A 2 3.85 -4.12 8.95
C TRP A 2 5.16 -4.45 9.64
N GLU A 3 6.19 -4.86 8.91
CA GLU A 3 7.52 -5.11 9.46
C GLU A 3 8.11 -3.88 10.15
N GLU A 4 7.93 -2.69 9.59
CA GLU A 4 8.36 -1.44 10.20
C GLU A 4 7.48 -1.06 11.39
N SER A 5 6.19 -1.35 11.35
CA SER A 5 5.26 -1.14 12.46
C SER A 5 5.57 -2.07 13.63
N LEU A 6 5.87 -3.35 13.36
CA LEU A 6 6.32 -4.32 14.35
C LEU A 6 7.61 -3.88 15.02
N TRP A 7 8.60 -3.47 14.22
CA TRP A 7 9.88 -2.96 14.74
C TRP A 7 9.67 -1.71 15.60
N ARG A 8 8.84 -0.76 15.16
CA ARG A 8 8.53 0.46 15.91
C ARG A 8 7.76 0.18 17.20
N ALA A 9 6.82 -0.76 17.18
CA ALA A 9 6.09 -1.17 18.38
C ALA A 9 7.03 -1.79 19.43
N ALA A 10 8.00 -2.60 19.00
CA ALA A 10 8.99 -3.22 19.86
C ALA A 10 10.00 -2.20 20.47
N HIS A 11 10.34 -1.12 19.73
CA HIS A 11 11.41 -0.18 20.11
C HIS A 11 10.90 1.18 20.60
N ARG A 12 9.61 1.50 20.45
CA ARG A 12 9.00 2.73 20.98
C ARG A 12 8.19 2.45 22.22
N LYS A 13 8.31 3.31 23.22
CA LYS A 13 7.34 3.38 24.32
C LYS A 13 6.02 3.93 23.74
N LEU A 14 5.12 3.03 23.35
CA LEU A 14 3.78 3.40 22.95
C LEU A 14 3.00 3.86 24.18
N ASP A 15 2.36 5.00 24.06
CA ASP A 15 1.46 5.50 25.10
C ASP A 15 0.14 4.72 25.05
N THR A 16 0.01 3.70 25.87
CA THR A 16 -1.16 2.81 25.91
C THR A 16 -2.44 3.49 26.43
N SER A 17 -2.37 4.73 26.92
CA SER A 17 -3.55 5.52 27.22
C SER A 17 -4.29 5.91 25.94
N ARG A 18 -3.60 5.99 24.80
CA ARG A 18 -4.17 6.33 23.49
C ARG A 18 -4.77 5.09 22.80
N PRO A 19 -6.07 5.10 22.42
CA PRO A 19 -6.71 3.95 21.77
C PRO A 19 -6.00 3.45 20.52
N SER A 20 -5.50 4.37 19.66
CA SER A 20 -4.77 4.02 18.44
C SER A 20 -3.45 3.29 18.72
N HIS A 21 -2.76 3.61 19.81
CA HIS A 21 -1.53 2.92 20.19
C HIS A 21 -1.83 1.53 20.77
N ARG A 22 -2.93 1.39 21.54
CA ARG A 22 -3.36 0.06 22.03
C ARG A 22 -3.72 -0.85 20.87
N TYR A 23 -4.51 -0.34 19.91
CA TYR A 23 -4.88 -1.09 18.71
C TYR A 23 -3.63 -1.55 17.92
N LEU A 24 -2.71 -0.64 17.65
CA LEU A 24 -1.46 -0.98 16.96
C LEU A 24 -0.67 -2.06 17.71
N LEU A 25 -0.55 -1.93 19.03
CA LEU A 25 0.19 -2.91 19.84
C LEU A 25 -0.45 -4.29 19.78
N ARG A 26 -1.78 -4.38 19.90
CA ARG A 26 -2.52 -5.64 19.80
C ARG A 26 -2.40 -6.29 18.41
N GLN A 27 -2.52 -5.50 17.35
CA GLN A 27 -2.29 -6.01 15.99
C GLN A 27 -0.87 -6.57 15.82
N CYS A 28 0.14 -5.86 16.34
CA CYS A 28 1.51 -6.36 16.29
C CYS A 28 1.69 -7.67 17.08
N GLN A 29 1.08 -7.78 18.26
CA GLN A 29 1.11 -9.01 19.08
C GLN A 29 0.44 -10.16 18.33
N TYR A 30 -0.75 -9.97 17.80
CA TYR A 30 -1.46 -10.98 17.01
C TYR A 30 -0.62 -11.46 15.81
N ILE A 31 -0.05 -10.55 15.04
CA ILE A 31 0.81 -10.91 13.91
C ILE A 31 2.01 -11.73 14.36
N MET A 32 2.63 -11.36 15.48
CA MET A 32 3.81 -12.08 16.01
C MET A 32 3.46 -13.48 16.55
N GLU A 33 2.23 -13.71 16.97
CA GLU A 33 1.73 -15.01 17.40
C GLU A 33 1.42 -15.94 16.21
N GLU A 34 1.00 -15.36 15.08
CA GLU A 34 0.56 -16.12 13.89
C GLU A 34 1.67 -16.32 12.83
N ILE A 35 2.73 -15.53 12.86
CA ILE A 35 3.79 -15.55 11.84
C ILE A 35 5.03 -16.30 12.36
N SER A 36 5.61 -17.16 11.53
CA SER A 36 6.85 -17.85 11.86
C SER A 36 8.09 -16.94 11.77
N LEU A 37 9.19 -17.36 12.41
CA LEU A 37 10.47 -16.65 12.27
C LEU A 37 10.97 -16.64 10.81
N ASP A 38 10.77 -17.74 10.09
CA ASP A 38 11.15 -17.87 8.68
C ASP A 38 10.38 -16.87 7.80
N ASP A 39 9.08 -16.66 8.09
CA ASP A 39 8.27 -15.66 7.40
C ASP A 39 8.76 -14.23 7.70
N ILE A 40 9.15 -13.95 8.94
CA ILE A 40 9.73 -12.65 9.32
C ILE A 40 11.03 -12.39 8.54
N GLU A 41 11.92 -13.37 8.47
CA GLU A 41 13.16 -13.27 7.71
C GLU A 41 12.89 -13.06 6.21
N ALA A 42 11.92 -13.79 5.65
CA ALA A 42 11.49 -13.62 4.26
C ALA A 42 10.95 -12.22 3.99
N LEU A 43 10.11 -11.68 4.88
CA LEU A 43 9.57 -10.31 4.77
C LEU A 43 10.67 -9.24 4.84
N GLN A 44 11.66 -9.44 5.72
CA GLN A 44 12.80 -8.51 5.84
C GLN A 44 13.71 -8.53 4.60
N ALA A 45 13.74 -9.65 3.87
CA ALA A 45 14.52 -9.79 2.63
C ALA A 45 13.84 -9.13 1.42
N PHE A 46 12.57 -8.75 1.49
CA PHE A 46 11.90 -8.08 0.37
C PHE A 46 12.49 -6.69 0.11
N PRO A 47 12.81 -6.38 -1.17
CA PRO A 47 13.28 -5.05 -1.52
C PRO A 47 12.18 -4.01 -1.32
N MET A 48 12.54 -2.81 -0.90
CA MET A 48 11.60 -1.68 -0.79
C MET A 48 11.02 -1.27 -2.14
N HIS A 49 11.74 -1.57 -3.20
CA HIS A 49 11.36 -1.30 -4.58
C HIS A 49 11.81 -2.43 -5.50
N THR A 50 10.98 -2.76 -6.47
CA THR A 50 11.32 -3.71 -7.55
C THR A 50 10.79 -3.21 -8.87
N HIS A 51 11.32 -3.73 -9.98
CA HIS A 51 10.77 -3.48 -11.30
C HIS A 51 10.61 -4.73 -12.13
N ARG A 52 9.71 -4.61 -13.08
CA ARG A 52 9.44 -5.62 -14.12
C ARG A 52 9.42 -4.95 -15.47
N GLN A 53 9.85 -5.68 -16.47
CA GLN A 53 9.80 -5.27 -17.85
C GLN A 53 8.65 -5.99 -18.56
N PHE A 54 7.78 -5.24 -19.22
CA PHE A 54 6.69 -5.75 -20.07
C PHE A 54 6.84 -5.12 -21.47
N GLY A 55 7.36 -5.90 -22.42
CA GLY A 55 7.75 -5.34 -23.71
C GLY A 55 8.76 -4.21 -23.53
N ASN A 56 8.42 -3.01 -24.00
CA ASN A 56 9.24 -1.81 -23.86
C ASN A 56 8.97 -1.01 -22.59
N LEU A 57 7.94 -1.38 -21.79
CA LEU A 57 7.56 -0.66 -20.59
C LEU A 57 8.29 -1.16 -19.36
N LYS A 58 8.81 -0.25 -18.58
CA LYS A 58 9.36 -0.49 -17.25
C LYS A 58 8.28 -0.17 -16.20
N VAL A 59 7.95 -1.15 -15.39
CA VAL A 59 6.99 -1.02 -14.30
C VAL A 59 7.72 -1.07 -12.97
N GLY A 60 7.70 0.03 -12.23
CA GLY A 60 8.23 0.15 -10.87
C GLY A 60 7.15 -0.22 -9.84
N ILE A 61 7.52 -0.97 -8.80
CA ILE A 61 6.62 -1.38 -7.73
C ILE A 61 7.26 -1.07 -6.38
N SER A 62 6.56 -0.33 -5.53
CA SER A 62 7.00 0.00 -4.17
C SER A 62 5.81 0.10 -3.23
N HIS A 63 6.07 0.02 -1.92
CA HIS A 63 4.98 0.28 -0.96
C HIS A 63 4.70 1.79 -0.83
N HIS A 64 5.74 2.61 -0.79
CA HIS A 64 5.68 4.06 -0.74
C HIS A 64 6.70 4.63 -1.74
N LEU A 65 7.63 5.47 -1.34
CA LEU A 65 8.73 5.89 -2.18
C LEU A 65 9.76 4.77 -2.36
N PRO A 66 10.55 4.74 -3.43
CA PRO A 66 11.54 3.70 -3.67
C PRO A 66 12.59 3.54 -2.56
N ASP A 67 12.82 4.59 -1.79
CA ASP A 67 13.83 4.70 -0.73
C ASP A 67 13.25 4.64 0.69
N LYS A 68 11.91 4.56 0.84
CA LYS A 68 11.26 4.45 2.15
C LYS A 68 9.84 3.88 2.09
N ASN A 69 9.46 3.12 3.11
CA ASN A 69 8.18 2.41 3.17
C ASN A 69 7.02 3.22 3.71
N TRP A 70 7.26 4.42 4.23
CA TRP A 70 6.20 5.17 4.86
C TRP A 70 6.48 6.69 4.86
N GLY A 71 5.40 7.49 4.91
CA GLY A 71 5.46 8.94 4.92
C GLY A 71 4.12 9.55 4.60
N ARG A 72 4.09 10.86 4.40
CA ARG A 72 2.90 11.62 4.02
C ARG A 72 2.99 12.23 2.63
N GLU A 73 4.03 11.92 1.90
CA GLU A 73 4.33 12.54 0.61
C GLU A 73 3.33 12.11 -0.46
N LEU A 74 3.01 10.83 -0.51
CA LEU A 74 2.20 10.23 -1.57
C LEU A 74 0.71 10.15 -1.25
N ILE A 75 0.20 11.03 -0.41
CA ILE A 75 -1.26 11.16 -0.22
C ILE A 75 -1.89 11.81 -1.46
N HIS A 76 -3.16 11.52 -1.73
CA HIS A 76 -3.86 11.98 -2.96
C HIS A 76 -3.86 13.51 -3.15
N LEU A 77 -3.70 14.32 -2.09
CA LEU A 77 -3.50 15.77 -2.15
C LEU A 77 -2.01 16.17 -2.11
N GLY A 78 -1.09 15.20 -2.20
CA GLY A 78 0.34 15.42 -2.21
C GLY A 78 0.82 16.21 -3.43
N LYS A 79 2.00 16.79 -3.29
CA LYS A 79 2.61 17.59 -4.36
C LYS A 79 3.00 16.72 -5.55
N GLN A 80 2.97 17.27 -6.75
CA GLN A 80 3.38 16.57 -7.97
C GLN A 80 4.83 16.10 -7.89
N GLU A 81 5.72 16.91 -7.34
CA GLU A 81 7.14 16.59 -7.19
C GLU A 81 7.38 15.32 -6.36
N ASP A 82 6.54 15.06 -5.36
CA ASP A 82 6.64 13.82 -4.55
C ASP A 82 6.22 12.59 -5.37
N PHE A 83 5.19 12.71 -6.19
CA PHE A 83 4.78 11.63 -7.09
C PHE A 83 5.79 11.38 -8.21
N ASP A 84 6.41 12.42 -8.74
CA ASP A 84 7.44 12.29 -9.77
C ASP A 84 8.64 11.46 -9.31
N ARG A 85 8.92 11.42 -8.01
CA ARG A 85 9.96 10.57 -7.42
C ARG A 85 9.71 9.07 -7.64
N LEU A 86 8.45 8.66 -7.79
CA LEU A 86 8.10 7.26 -8.09
C LEU A 86 8.53 6.82 -9.50
N VAL A 87 8.67 7.75 -10.42
CA VAL A 87 8.91 7.49 -11.84
C VAL A 87 10.26 8.03 -12.36
N THR A 88 10.94 8.84 -11.58
CA THR A 88 12.22 9.44 -11.99
C THR A 88 13.45 8.76 -11.40
N ASN A 89 13.31 8.07 -10.27
CA ASN A 89 14.42 7.35 -9.65
C ASN A 89 13.91 6.11 -8.88
N PRO A 90 13.91 4.92 -9.45
CA PRO A 90 14.44 4.60 -10.79
C PRO A 90 13.49 5.04 -11.91
N ASP A 91 14.06 5.28 -13.11
CA ASP A 91 13.28 5.60 -14.30
C ASP A 91 12.32 4.46 -14.68
N CYS A 92 11.00 4.76 -14.71
CA CYS A 92 9.96 3.81 -15.12
C CYS A 92 8.79 4.53 -15.82
N ASP A 93 8.10 3.80 -16.68
CA ASP A 93 6.95 4.30 -17.44
C ASP A 93 5.66 4.21 -16.62
N VAL A 94 5.58 3.21 -15.76
CA VAL A 94 4.45 2.96 -14.86
C VAL A 94 4.98 2.72 -13.45
N ALA A 95 4.50 3.47 -12.48
CA ALA A 95 4.75 3.23 -11.05
C ALA A 95 3.50 2.72 -10.35
N ILE A 96 3.62 1.61 -9.63
CA ILE A 96 2.58 1.06 -8.77
C ILE A 96 3.05 1.22 -7.32
N TYR A 97 2.24 1.87 -6.50
CA TYR A 97 2.54 2.04 -5.09
C TYR A 97 1.33 1.73 -4.21
N GLY A 98 1.56 1.35 -2.96
CA GLY A 98 0.53 1.07 -1.96
C GLY A 98 0.26 2.25 -1.03
N HIS A 99 0.34 2.01 0.26
CA HIS A 99 0.39 2.97 1.37
C HIS A 99 -0.88 3.77 1.65
N ILE A 100 -1.49 4.44 0.66
CA ILE A 100 -2.65 5.31 0.89
C ILE A 100 -3.98 4.57 0.96
N ASN A 101 -3.99 3.28 0.66
CA ASN A 101 -5.18 2.43 0.75
C ASN A 101 -6.40 2.95 -0.04
N GLN A 102 -6.15 3.59 -1.16
CA GLN A 102 -7.16 4.16 -2.04
C GLN A 102 -6.84 3.89 -3.50
N GLN A 103 -7.82 3.42 -4.28
CA GLN A 103 -7.65 3.30 -5.72
C GLN A 103 -7.40 4.68 -6.33
N PHE A 104 -6.34 4.77 -7.11
CA PHE A 104 -5.83 6.06 -7.57
C PHE A 104 -5.07 5.92 -8.88
N LEU A 105 -5.28 6.88 -9.78
CA LEU A 105 -4.54 7.03 -11.02
C LEU A 105 -4.11 8.49 -11.16
N ARG A 106 -2.86 8.70 -11.46
CA ARG A 106 -2.27 10.03 -11.71
C ARG A 106 -1.18 9.94 -12.78
N TYR A 107 -0.87 11.04 -13.41
CA TYR A 107 0.30 11.15 -14.28
C TYR A 107 1.45 11.86 -13.58
N GLY A 108 2.66 11.39 -13.82
CA GLY A 108 3.89 12.11 -13.53
C GLY A 108 4.05 13.31 -14.47
N SER A 109 4.91 14.26 -14.13
CA SER A 109 5.19 15.44 -14.94
C SER A 109 5.75 15.12 -16.33
N GLY A 110 6.39 13.99 -16.52
CA GLY A 110 6.87 13.46 -17.80
C GLY A 110 5.86 12.59 -18.55
N GLY A 111 4.61 12.50 -18.08
CA GLY A 111 3.56 11.68 -18.70
C GLY A 111 3.55 10.21 -18.28
N GLN A 112 4.43 9.79 -17.38
CA GLN A 112 4.43 8.43 -16.80
C GLN A 112 3.15 8.19 -16.00
N LEU A 113 2.73 6.93 -15.89
CA LEU A 113 1.53 6.55 -15.17
C LEU A 113 1.85 6.15 -13.72
N ILE A 114 1.10 6.68 -12.77
CA ILE A 114 1.24 6.39 -11.34
C ILE A 114 -0.08 5.82 -10.82
N LEU A 115 -0.02 4.61 -10.27
CA LEU A 115 -1.18 3.82 -9.90
C LEU A 115 -1.12 3.36 -8.45
N ASN A 116 -2.29 3.34 -7.80
CA ASN A 116 -2.47 2.68 -6.51
C ASN A 116 -3.65 1.71 -6.60
N PRO A 117 -3.47 0.42 -6.31
CA PRO A 117 -4.53 -0.59 -6.43
C PRO A 117 -5.62 -0.47 -5.36
N GLY A 118 -5.42 0.34 -4.33
CA GLY A 118 -6.29 0.40 -3.16
C GLY A 118 -5.84 -0.52 -2.03
N SER A 119 -6.79 -1.01 -1.26
CA SER A 119 -6.55 -1.86 -0.09
C SER A 119 -7.47 -3.07 -0.08
N ILE A 120 -6.93 -4.23 0.29
CA ILE A 120 -7.72 -5.46 0.45
C ILE A 120 -8.64 -5.36 1.66
N GLY A 121 -8.13 -4.92 2.81
CA GLY A 121 -8.89 -4.97 4.07
C GLY A 121 -9.15 -3.61 4.73
N GLN A 122 -8.47 -2.53 4.30
CA GLN A 122 -8.55 -1.23 4.99
C GLN A 122 -8.56 -0.04 4.03
N PRO A 123 -9.60 0.08 3.16
CA PRO A 123 -9.70 1.19 2.22
C PRO A 123 -9.82 2.53 2.96
N PHE A 124 -9.15 3.54 2.43
CA PHE A 124 -9.15 4.88 3.00
C PHE A 124 -10.18 5.79 2.33
N PHE A 125 -10.85 6.63 3.11
CA PHE A 125 -11.86 7.59 2.65
C PHE A 125 -11.47 9.01 3.04
N LEU A 126 -11.57 9.93 2.09
CA LEU A 126 -11.23 11.33 2.25
C LEU A 126 -12.25 12.13 3.06
N SER A 127 -13.49 11.73 3.01
CA SER A 127 -14.59 12.45 3.64
C SER A 127 -15.50 11.47 4.37
N GLU A 128 -15.87 11.81 5.59
CA GLU A 128 -16.84 11.05 6.38
C GLU A 128 -18.24 11.07 5.77
N ASN A 129 -18.52 12.07 4.92
CA ASN A 129 -19.80 12.21 4.24
C ASN A 129 -19.94 11.31 2.99
N LEU A 130 -18.86 10.71 2.53
CA LEU A 130 -18.90 9.76 1.44
C LEU A 130 -19.30 8.38 1.95
N ARG A 131 -20.17 7.69 1.20
CA ARG A 131 -20.50 6.30 1.51
C ARG A 131 -19.23 5.47 1.53
N LYS A 132 -18.95 4.83 2.65
CA LYS A 132 -17.80 3.94 2.81
C LYS A 132 -18.03 2.68 2.01
N ASP A 133 -17.11 2.39 1.10
CA ASP A 133 -17.06 1.15 0.34
C ASP A 133 -15.95 0.27 0.92
N LEU A 134 -16.34 -0.71 1.73
CA LEU A 134 -15.40 -1.58 2.46
C LEU A 134 -14.98 -2.81 1.66
N ARG A 135 -15.40 -2.95 0.41
CA ARG A 135 -14.98 -4.06 -0.46
C ARG A 135 -13.48 -4.12 -0.63
N ALA A 136 -12.94 -5.32 -0.74
CA ALA A 136 -11.53 -5.53 -1.06
C ALA A 136 -11.20 -4.94 -2.43
N GLN A 137 -10.11 -4.17 -2.52
CA GLN A 137 -9.72 -3.46 -3.73
C GLN A 137 -8.45 -4.05 -4.31
N TYR A 138 -8.43 -4.24 -5.62
CA TYR A 138 -7.25 -4.62 -6.38
C TYR A 138 -7.29 -4.03 -7.79
N MET A 139 -6.24 -4.27 -8.57
CA MET A 139 -6.09 -3.74 -9.92
C MET A 139 -5.53 -4.81 -10.84
N ILE A 140 -6.03 -4.86 -12.06
CA ILE A 140 -5.47 -5.68 -13.14
C ILE A 140 -4.89 -4.72 -14.18
N LEU A 141 -3.68 -5.02 -14.62
CA LEU A 141 -3.02 -4.34 -15.73
C LEU A 141 -2.87 -5.33 -16.88
N GLU A 142 -3.35 -4.96 -18.04
CA GLU A 142 -3.15 -5.72 -19.28
C GLU A 142 -2.08 -5.06 -20.14
N PHE A 143 -1.14 -5.86 -20.60
CA PHE A 143 -0.06 -5.42 -21.50
C PHE A 143 -0.12 -6.23 -22.81
N ASP A 144 0.23 -5.58 -23.90
CA ASP A 144 0.42 -6.21 -25.20
C ASP A 144 1.74 -5.75 -25.84
N GLU A 145 1.97 -6.10 -27.09
CA GLU A 145 3.19 -5.71 -27.82
C GLU A 145 3.33 -4.18 -28.02
N GLN A 146 2.23 -3.44 -27.92
CA GLN A 146 2.18 -1.98 -28.09
C GLN A 146 2.35 -1.24 -26.76
N GLY A 147 2.23 -1.94 -25.61
CA GLY A 147 2.42 -1.36 -24.29
C GLY A 147 1.31 -1.68 -23.29
N LEU A 148 0.99 -0.75 -22.41
CA LEU A 148 -0.11 -0.88 -21.44
C LEU A 148 -1.45 -0.71 -22.19
N LYS A 149 -2.21 -1.78 -22.23
CA LYS A 149 -3.49 -1.85 -22.94
C LYS A 149 -4.66 -1.38 -22.07
N ASP A 150 -4.70 -1.80 -20.81
CA ASP A 150 -5.82 -1.51 -19.91
C ASP A 150 -5.39 -1.41 -18.44
N VAL A 151 -6.16 -0.64 -17.68
CA VAL A 151 -6.06 -0.48 -16.23
C VAL A 151 -7.44 -0.69 -15.62
N ASP A 152 -7.69 -1.86 -15.04
CA ASP A 152 -8.98 -2.23 -14.47
C ASP A 152 -8.94 -2.22 -12.94
N PHE A 153 -9.60 -1.26 -12.33
CA PHE A 153 -9.76 -1.15 -10.88
C PHE A 153 -10.97 -1.98 -10.43
N ARG A 154 -10.71 -3.00 -9.63
CA ARG A 154 -11.73 -3.93 -9.15
C ARG A 154 -12.00 -3.83 -7.67
N ARG A 155 -13.22 -4.24 -7.28
CA ARG A 155 -13.68 -4.33 -5.91
C ARG A 155 -14.47 -5.61 -5.72
N VAL A 156 -14.17 -6.34 -4.65
CA VAL A 156 -14.76 -7.65 -4.35
C VAL A 156 -15.43 -7.60 -2.99
N ASP A 157 -16.65 -8.09 -2.93
CA ASP A 157 -17.37 -8.29 -1.68
C ASP A 157 -16.71 -9.43 -0.87
N TYR A 158 -16.63 -9.26 0.43
CA TYR A 158 -16.21 -10.27 1.40
C TYR A 158 -16.99 -10.10 2.70
N ASP A 159 -16.86 -11.02 3.63
CA ASP A 159 -17.53 -10.95 4.92
C ASP A 159 -16.85 -9.92 5.85
N VAL A 160 -17.23 -8.66 5.64
CA VAL A 160 -16.70 -7.52 6.40
C VAL A 160 -17.05 -7.62 7.88
N GLU A 161 -18.24 -8.19 8.22
CA GLU A 161 -18.67 -8.25 9.61
C GLU A 161 -17.84 -9.25 10.41
N SER A 162 -17.48 -10.39 9.83
CA SER A 162 -16.53 -11.33 10.45
C SER A 162 -15.17 -10.68 10.70
N GLU A 163 -14.64 -9.91 9.76
CA GLU A 163 -13.37 -9.19 9.93
C GLU A 163 -13.45 -8.10 11.01
N LEU A 164 -14.55 -7.36 11.06
CA LEU A 164 -14.78 -6.36 12.10
C LEU A 164 -14.94 -7.00 13.48
N GLN A 165 -15.56 -8.19 13.56
CA GLN A 165 -15.68 -8.91 14.81
C GLN A 165 -14.30 -9.38 15.29
N LEU A 166 -13.49 -9.98 14.43
CA LEU A 166 -12.11 -10.37 14.76
C LEU A 166 -11.30 -9.16 15.28
N ALA A 167 -11.40 -8.01 14.62
CA ALA A 167 -10.71 -6.79 15.06
C ALA A 167 -11.20 -6.23 16.41
N ARG A 168 -12.45 -6.51 16.81
CA ARG A 168 -12.98 -6.14 18.13
C ARG A 168 -12.51 -7.08 19.23
N ASP A 169 -12.30 -8.34 18.89
CA ASP A 169 -11.87 -9.41 19.81
C ASP A 169 -10.36 -9.36 20.11
N LEU A 170 -9.58 -8.66 19.28
CA LEU A 170 -8.18 -8.33 19.49
C LEU A 170 -7.99 -7.17 20.47
#